data_382b3531e3eede715eafcc168c907fc9
#
_entry.id   382b3531e3eede715eafcc168c907fc9
#
_cell.length_a   1.000
_cell.length_b   1.000
_cell.length_c   1.000
_cell.angle_alpha   90.00
_cell.angle_beta   90.00
_cell.angle_gamma   90.00
#
_symmetry.space_group_name_H-M   'P 1'
#
loop_
_entity.id
_entity.type
_entity.pdbx_description
1 polymer ?
#
loop_
_entity_poly.entity_id
_entity_poly.type
_entity_poly.pdbx_seq_one_letter_code
_entity_poly.pdbx_strand_id
1 'polypeptide(L)'
;MTEPVFIAMRPGIEASVCIEIARRQEMGIAKYGTTVADNPLSLRQWLQHAYEETLDKAIYLKRAIAEIDAQELRDLDDMCRAGRLPESIGTCGNVGEGGA
;
A
#
# COMPACT_ATOMS: atom_id res chain seq x y z
N MET A 1 -11.57 12.96 -32.90
CA MET A 1 -11.47 13.08 -31.44
C MET A 1 -12.85 12.91 -30.84
N THR A 2 -12.96 12.00 -29.91
CA THR A 2 -14.20 11.81 -29.16
C THR A 2 -14.35 12.93 -28.15
N GLU A 3 -15.56 13.38 -27.89
CA GLU A 3 -15.84 14.37 -26.88
C GLU A 3 -15.57 13.74 -25.49
N PRO A 4 -15.06 14.53 -24.53
CA PRO A 4 -14.83 13.99 -23.18
C PRO A 4 -16.15 13.59 -22.53
N VAL A 5 -16.16 12.42 -21.91
CA VAL A 5 -17.31 11.93 -21.17
C VAL A 5 -17.05 12.23 -19.70
N PHE A 6 -17.95 12.97 -19.09
CA PHE A 6 -17.87 13.24 -17.66
C PHE A 6 -18.77 12.27 -16.90
N ILE A 7 -18.17 11.49 -16.05
CA ILE A 7 -18.89 10.57 -15.19
C ILE A 7 -18.85 11.15 -13.77
N ALA A 8 -20.05 11.46 -13.25
CA ALA A 8 -20.14 11.96 -11.89
C ALA A 8 -19.80 10.83 -10.91
N MET A 9 -18.82 11.08 -10.05
CA MET A 9 -18.37 10.12 -9.08
C MET A 9 -18.96 10.45 -7.72
N ARG A 10 -19.49 9.44 -7.04
CA ARG A 10 -19.97 9.62 -5.68
C ARG A 10 -18.79 9.86 -4.74
N PRO A 11 -18.97 10.63 -3.65
CA PRO A 11 -17.93 10.80 -2.64
C PRO A 11 -17.53 9.44 -2.05
N GLY A 12 -16.23 9.21 -1.86
CA GLY A 12 -15.74 7.97 -1.29
C GLY A 12 -14.26 7.75 -1.63
N ILE A 13 -13.83 6.53 -1.47
CA ILE A 13 -12.43 6.16 -1.68
C ILE A 13 -12.00 6.39 -3.12
N GLU A 14 -12.82 5.97 -4.08
CA GLU A 14 -12.47 6.12 -5.50
C GLU A 14 -12.34 7.59 -5.89
N ALA A 15 -13.25 8.43 -5.41
CA ALA A 15 -13.18 9.87 -5.66
C ALA A 15 -11.91 10.48 -5.05
N SER A 16 -11.56 10.06 -3.85
CA SER A 16 -10.33 10.48 -3.18
C SER A 16 -9.09 10.11 -4.00
N VAL A 17 -9.04 8.90 -4.51
CA VAL A 17 -7.94 8.45 -5.38
C VAL A 17 -7.87 9.27 -6.65
N CYS A 18 -9.00 9.59 -7.26
CA CYS A 18 -9.04 10.42 -8.47
C CYS A 18 -8.50 11.83 -8.22
N ILE A 19 -8.81 12.41 -7.07
CA ILE A 19 -8.26 13.72 -6.68
C ILE A 19 -6.74 13.64 -6.54
N GLU A 20 -6.25 12.59 -5.91
CA GLU A 20 -4.82 12.39 -5.75
C GLU A 20 -4.11 12.18 -7.08
N ILE A 21 -4.74 11.45 -8.01
CA ILE A 21 -4.20 11.27 -9.36
C ILE A 21 -4.07 12.63 -10.06
N ALA A 22 -5.10 13.47 -9.96
CA ALA A 22 -5.07 14.80 -10.57
C ALA A 22 -3.93 15.65 -9.98
N ARG A 23 -3.72 15.61 -8.67
CA ARG A 23 -2.62 16.32 -8.01
C ARG A 23 -1.27 15.80 -8.47
N ARG A 24 -1.12 14.50 -8.62
CA ARG A 24 0.13 13.90 -9.12
C ARG A 24 0.40 14.33 -10.56
N GLN A 25 -0.62 14.45 -11.38
CA GLN A 25 -0.47 14.97 -12.75
C GLN A 25 0.11 16.39 -12.74
N GLU A 26 -0.46 17.27 -11.93
CA GLU A 26 0.03 18.64 -11.79
C GLU A 26 1.49 18.68 -11.34
N MET A 27 1.84 17.88 -10.34
CA MET A 27 3.20 17.79 -9.85
C MET A 27 4.15 17.25 -10.91
N GLY A 28 3.72 16.25 -11.68
CA GLY A 28 4.52 15.69 -12.76
C GLY A 28 4.77 16.69 -13.88
N ILE A 29 3.75 17.44 -14.27
CA ILE A 29 3.89 18.49 -15.28
C ILE A 29 4.86 19.58 -14.79
N ALA A 30 4.74 19.99 -13.53
CA ALA A 30 5.64 20.99 -12.95
C ALA A 30 7.09 20.50 -12.92
N LYS A 31 7.30 19.20 -12.66
CA LYS A 31 8.63 18.63 -12.54
C LYS A 31 9.28 18.30 -13.90
N TYR A 32 8.50 17.72 -14.82
CA TYR A 32 9.03 17.20 -16.08
C TYR A 32 8.64 18.02 -17.31
N GLY A 33 7.71 18.95 -17.18
CA GLY A 33 7.28 19.81 -18.27
C GLY A 33 6.35 19.16 -19.29
N THR A 34 5.87 17.94 -19.00
CA THR A 34 5.04 17.20 -19.94
C THR A 34 4.09 16.26 -19.19
N THR A 35 2.99 15.90 -19.84
CA THR A 35 2.10 14.85 -19.36
C THR A 35 2.71 13.48 -19.66
N VAL A 36 2.15 12.45 -19.05
CA VAL A 36 2.56 11.06 -19.33
C VAL A 36 2.32 10.74 -20.82
N ALA A 37 1.21 11.21 -21.36
CA ALA A 37 0.87 10.94 -22.77
C ALA A 37 1.93 11.49 -23.75
N ASP A 38 2.49 12.64 -23.43
CA ASP A 38 3.44 13.34 -24.32
C ASP A 38 4.90 13.09 -23.97
N ASN A 39 5.16 12.39 -22.89
CA ASN A 39 6.55 12.08 -22.48
C ASN A 39 7.12 10.99 -23.40
N PRO A 40 8.21 11.29 -24.11
CA PRO A 40 8.73 10.39 -25.19
C PRO A 40 9.60 9.24 -24.68
N LEU A 41 9.33 8.72 -23.49
CA LEU A 41 10.06 7.55 -23.00
C LEU A 41 9.74 6.32 -23.86
N SER A 42 10.72 5.45 -24.06
CA SER A 42 10.50 4.18 -24.75
C SER A 42 9.60 3.26 -23.92
N LEU A 43 9.01 2.28 -24.57
CA LEU A 43 8.22 1.28 -23.89
C LEU A 43 9.01 0.62 -22.76
N ARG A 44 10.27 0.28 -23.03
CA ARG A 44 11.12 -0.34 -22.01
C ARG A 44 11.32 0.58 -20.80
N GLN A 45 11.51 1.87 -21.04
CA GLN A 45 11.67 2.84 -19.94
C GLN A 45 10.40 2.96 -19.10
N TRP A 46 9.23 2.96 -19.76
CA TRP A 46 7.96 2.96 -19.02
C TRP A 46 7.81 1.71 -18.16
N LEU A 47 8.16 0.55 -18.72
CA LEU A 47 8.11 -0.72 -17.97
C LEU A 47 9.10 -0.71 -16.82
N GLN A 48 10.29 -0.16 -17.01
CA GLN A 48 11.30 -0.07 -15.96
C GLN A 48 10.80 0.81 -14.80
N HIS A 49 10.20 1.95 -15.09
CA HIS A 49 9.64 2.82 -14.05
C HIS A 49 8.52 2.12 -13.28
N ALA A 50 7.60 1.47 -13.99
CA ALA A 50 6.52 0.72 -13.34
C ALA A 50 7.06 -0.40 -12.46
N TYR A 51 8.09 -1.08 -12.91
CA TYR A 51 8.73 -2.15 -12.15
C TYR A 51 9.33 -1.61 -10.86
N GLU A 52 10.07 -0.52 -10.95
CA GLU A 52 10.71 0.09 -9.77
C GLU A 52 9.67 0.53 -8.75
N GLU A 53 8.58 1.13 -9.19
CA GLU A 53 7.48 1.52 -8.30
C GLU A 53 6.82 0.30 -7.65
N THR A 54 6.72 -0.79 -8.37
CA THR A 54 6.16 -2.04 -7.83
C THR A 54 7.07 -2.61 -6.74
N LEU A 55 8.38 -2.52 -6.93
CA LEU A 55 9.35 -2.94 -5.91
C LEU A 55 9.20 -2.10 -4.64
N ASP A 56 9.11 -0.79 -4.79
CA ASP A 56 8.90 0.10 -3.66
C ASP A 56 7.59 -0.22 -2.93
N LYS A 57 6.54 -0.46 -3.69
CA LYS A 57 5.25 -0.85 -3.13
C LYS A 57 5.37 -2.14 -2.33
N ALA A 58 6.10 -3.12 -2.83
CA ALA A 58 6.32 -4.39 -2.13
C ALA A 58 7.03 -4.17 -0.80
N ILE A 59 8.03 -3.29 -0.78
CA ILE A 59 8.76 -2.95 0.44
C ILE A 59 7.83 -2.31 1.47
N TYR A 60 7.02 -1.35 1.05
CA TYR A 60 6.08 -0.67 1.94
C TYR A 60 5.03 -1.62 2.49
N LEU A 61 4.51 -2.50 1.65
CA LEU A 61 3.55 -3.51 2.08
C LEU A 61 4.17 -4.46 3.12
N LYS A 62 5.38 -4.92 2.85
CA LYS A 62 6.08 -5.82 3.78
C LYS A 62 6.34 -5.13 5.12
N ARG A 63 6.74 -3.86 5.08
CA ARG A 63 6.96 -3.09 6.30
C ARG A 63 5.67 -2.95 7.12
N ALA A 64 4.56 -2.66 6.44
CA ALA A 64 3.27 -2.52 7.12
C ALA A 64 2.80 -3.84 7.73
N ILE A 65 2.93 -4.94 7.00
CA ILE A 65 2.58 -6.28 7.49
C ILE A 65 3.44 -6.63 8.71
N ALA A 66 4.75 -6.37 8.64
CA ALA A 66 5.64 -6.64 9.76
C ALA A 66 5.23 -5.87 11.01
N GLU A 67 4.76 -4.63 10.83
CA GLU A 67 4.29 -3.82 11.95
C GLU A 67 3.02 -4.39 12.57
N ILE A 68 2.08 -4.86 11.75
CA ILE A 68 0.86 -5.51 12.23
C ILE A 68 1.20 -6.80 12.97
N ASP A 69 2.08 -7.62 12.39
CA ASP A 69 2.51 -8.87 13.02
C ASP A 69 3.15 -8.62 14.38
N ALA A 70 4.00 -7.60 14.48
CA ALA A 70 4.63 -7.23 15.73
C ALA A 70 3.60 -6.75 16.76
N GLN A 71 2.59 -6.01 16.32
CA GLN A 71 1.54 -5.53 17.20
C GLN A 71 0.68 -6.70 17.72
N GLU A 72 0.35 -7.64 16.85
CA GLU A 72 -0.41 -8.83 17.24
C GLU A 72 0.35 -9.66 18.28
N LEU A 73 1.66 -9.80 18.12
CA LEU A 73 2.48 -10.50 19.11
C LEU A 73 2.47 -9.78 20.47
N ARG A 74 2.56 -8.44 20.45
CA ARG A 74 2.48 -7.67 21.70
C ARG A 74 1.13 -7.83 22.37
N ASP A 75 0.05 -7.80 21.59
CA ASP A 75 -1.31 -7.95 22.10
C ASP A 75 -1.53 -9.32 22.72
N LEU A 76 -1.01 -10.37 22.07
CA LEU A 76 -1.08 -11.73 22.61
C LEU A 76 -0.29 -11.85 23.92
N ASP A 77 0.89 -11.25 23.99
CA ASP A 77 1.70 -11.25 25.20
C ASP A 77 0.98 -10.54 26.35
N ASP A 78 0.39 -9.39 26.07
CA ASP A 78 -0.37 -8.63 27.06
C ASP A 78 -1.60 -9.42 27.55
N MET A 79 -2.32 -10.07 26.63
CA MET A 79 -3.46 -10.91 26.98
C MET A 79 -3.02 -12.12 27.84
N CYS A 80 -1.88 -12.69 27.49
CA CYS A 80 -1.30 -13.79 28.23
C CYS A 80 -0.99 -13.39 29.67
N ARG A 81 -0.34 -12.25 29.86
CA ARG A 81 -0.01 -11.73 31.19
C ARG A 81 -1.26 -11.41 32.01
N ALA A 82 -2.32 -10.97 31.34
CA ALA A 82 -3.59 -10.68 31.99
C ALA A 82 -4.47 -11.90 32.21
N GLY A 83 -4.07 -13.08 31.70
CA GLY A 83 -4.85 -14.31 31.81
C GLY A 83 -6.13 -14.31 30.97
N ARG A 84 -6.16 -13.55 29.88
CA ARG A 84 -7.36 -13.39 29.05
C ARG A 84 -7.29 -14.08 27.69
N LEU A 85 -6.32 -14.94 27.46
CA LEU A 85 -6.23 -15.66 26.20
C LEU A 85 -7.38 -16.66 26.06
N PRO A 86 -8.03 -16.72 24.87
CA PRO A 86 -9.01 -17.79 24.59
C PRO A 86 -8.33 -19.16 24.64
N GLU A 87 -9.08 -20.18 25.06
CA GLU A 87 -8.56 -21.54 25.10
C GLU A 87 -8.11 -22.05 23.74
N SER A 88 -8.74 -21.59 22.68
CA SER A 88 -8.43 -22.01 21.31
C SER A 88 -7.05 -21.58 20.83
N ILE A 89 -6.39 -20.65 21.51
CA ILE A 89 -5.06 -20.16 21.11
C ILE A 89 -3.93 -21.01 21.69
N GLY A 90 -4.19 -21.75 22.75
CA GLY A 90 -3.19 -22.58 23.37
C GLY A 90 -2.53 -21.92 24.58
N THR A 91 -1.40 -22.46 25.02
CA THR A 91 -0.73 -22.01 26.21
C THR A 91 0.24 -20.87 25.95
N CYS A 92 0.36 -19.98 26.93
CA CYS A 92 1.36 -18.90 26.88
C CYS A 92 2.77 -19.49 27.04
N GLY A 93 3.73 -18.92 26.33
CA GLY A 93 5.13 -19.28 26.51
C GLY A 93 5.71 -20.21 25.45
N ASN A 94 4.87 -20.78 24.57
CA ASN A 94 5.36 -21.68 23.53
C ASN A 94 5.59 -21.01 22.18
N VAL A 95 5.44 -19.71 22.12
CA VAL A 95 5.47 -18.98 20.85
C VAL A 95 6.83 -19.04 20.18
N GLY A 96 7.92 -19.06 20.96
CA GLY A 96 9.27 -19.06 20.43
C GLY A 96 9.78 -20.43 19.98
N GLU A 97 9.19 -21.49 20.48
CA GLU A 97 9.69 -22.85 20.22
C GLU A 97 9.12 -23.47 18.97
N GLY A 98 7.92 -23.08 18.59
CA GLY A 98 7.26 -23.63 17.42
C GLY A 98 7.88 -23.25 16.08
N GLY A 99 8.77 -22.27 16.07
CA GLY A 99 9.44 -21.82 14.86
C GLY A 99 10.71 -22.56 14.51
N ALA A 100 11.10 -23.47 15.36
CA ALA A 100 12.33 -24.21 15.15
C ALA A 100 12.25 -25.18 13.98
#